data_2718e8665c63d78738ef7f759dae8079
#
_entry.id   2718e8665c63d78738ef7f759dae8079
#
_cell.length_a   1.000
_cell.length_b   1.000
_cell.length_c   1.000
_cell.angle_alpha   90.00
_cell.angle_beta   90.00
_cell.angle_gamma   90.00
#
_symmetry.space_group_name_H-M   'P 1'
#
loop_
_entity.id
_entity.type
_entity.pdbx_description
1 polymer ?
#
loop_
_entity_poly.entity_id
_entity_poly.type
_entity_poly.pdbx_seq_one_letter_code
_entity_poly.pdbx_strand_id
1 'polypeptide(L)'
;MKVLTKVFKLMYIGTYIARIHLSSYIAWLVNSVLWFIFIFTPVMMLSEDVVKAFQTFVPGLLVMSCGGVAISATVEFLRWNVNQGITDTFRENGLNVFAYLLTGVHIDVLVHGVLSYTLLALGLSNYLNIGLPEVLPKNPVLFTIAIIALIPTYLLIGSITAYVYTVSRVSSAWMLIAQMLIAVGTVIPPNILTSSYLFLVNPLTIVAELARASYGQNVFELNTLLQLSIIALPLYVVVAYFISIKSDEYISRRGLEYRF
;
A
#
# COMPACT_ATOMS: atom_id res chain seq x y z
N MET A 1 -1.33 -25.97 11.15
CA MET A 1 -2.36 -26.27 10.14
C MET A 1 -3.62 -25.40 10.26
N LYS A 2 -4.30 -25.31 11.42
CA LYS A 2 -5.56 -24.52 11.58
C LYS A 2 -5.45 -23.02 11.23
N VAL A 3 -4.33 -22.35 11.55
CA VAL A 3 -4.13 -20.91 11.27
C VAL A 3 -4.01 -20.67 9.77
N LEU A 4 -3.20 -21.46 9.08
CA LEU A 4 -3.00 -21.32 7.62
C LEU A 4 -4.32 -21.51 6.86
N THR A 5 -5.14 -22.51 7.28
CA THR A 5 -6.46 -22.75 6.69
C THR A 5 -7.40 -21.55 6.91
N LYS A 6 -7.31 -20.86 8.07
CA LYS A 6 -8.09 -19.66 8.35
C LYS A 6 -7.67 -18.50 7.43
N VAL A 7 -6.37 -18.29 7.24
CA VAL A 7 -5.83 -17.26 6.34
C VAL A 7 -6.30 -17.49 4.89
N PHE A 8 -6.19 -18.72 4.37
CA PHE A 8 -6.68 -19.04 3.03
C PHE A 8 -8.19 -18.84 2.87
N LYS A 9 -8.99 -19.18 3.89
CA LYS A 9 -10.43 -18.90 3.86
C LYS A 9 -10.72 -17.40 3.79
N LEU A 10 -10.00 -16.58 4.56
CA LEU A 10 -10.16 -15.12 4.53
C LEU A 10 -9.79 -14.56 3.14
N MET A 11 -8.67 -14.99 2.58
CA MET A 11 -8.28 -14.59 1.22
C MET A 11 -9.30 -15.01 0.16
N TYR A 12 -9.86 -16.21 0.28
CA TYR A 12 -10.94 -16.67 -0.61
C TYR A 12 -12.19 -15.78 -0.53
N ILE A 13 -12.60 -15.41 0.69
CA ILE A 13 -13.71 -14.47 0.91
C ILE A 13 -13.41 -13.11 0.25
N GLY A 14 -12.20 -12.58 0.40
CA GLY A 14 -11.79 -11.34 -0.24
C GLY A 14 -11.86 -11.41 -1.76
N THR A 15 -11.40 -12.51 -2.36
CA THR A 15 -11.50 -12.75 -3.81
C THR A 15 -12.96 -12.78 -4.27
N TYR A 16 -13.85 -13.40 -3.50
CA TYR A 16 -15.27 -13.44 -3.83
C TYR A 16 -15.91 -12.04 -3.77
N ILE A 17 -15.58 -11.24 -2.73
CA ILE A 17 -16.05 -9.86 -2.60
C ILE A 17 -15.54 -9.01 -3.77
N ALA A 18 -14.25 -9.12 -4.12
CA ALA A 18 -13.66 -8.40 -5.23
C ALA A 18 -14.34 -8.72 -6.56
N ARG A 19 -14.74 -9.98 -6.77
CA ARG A 19 -15.49 -10.39 -7.97
C ARG A 19 -16.86 -9.72 -8.05
N ILE A 20 -17.56 -9.56 -6.92
CA ILE A 20 -18.85 -8.86 -6.88
C ILE A 20 -18.69 -7.37 -7.20
N HIS A 21 -17.59 -6.76 -6.72
CA HIS A 21 -17.30 -5.34 -6.90
C HIS A 21 -16.29 -5.05 -8.02
N LEU A 22 -16.16 -5.94 -9.01
CA LEU A 22 -15.15 -5.85 -10.06
C LEU A 22 -15.19 -4.52 -10.82
N SER A 23 -16.39 -3.99 -11.10
CA SER A 23 -16.55 -2.70 -11.77
C SER A 23 -15.96 -1.55 -10.97
N SER A 24 -16.10 -1.57 -9.65
CA SER A 24 -15.51 -0.57 -8.76
C SER A 24 -13.97 -0.67 -8.76
N TYR A 25 -13.43 -1.87 -8.69
CA TYR A 25 -11.97 -2.08 -8.79
C TYR A 25 -11.40 -1.58 -10.11
N ILE A 26 -12.08 -1.85 -11.23
CA ILE A 26 -11.67 -1.36 -12.55
C ILE A 26 -11.72 0.18 -12.60
N ALA A 27 -12.80 0.79 -12.10
CA ALA A 27 -12.93 2.25 -12.07
C ALA A 27 -11.82 2.90 -11.22
N TRP A 28 -11.53 2.35 -10.05
CA TRP A 28 -10.43 2.80 -9.18
C TRP A 28 -9.07 2.65 -9.86
N LEU A 29 -8.82 1.53 -10.51
CA LEU A 29 -7.59 1.25 -11.24
C LEU A 29 -7.36 2.29 -12.35
N VAL A 30 -8.37 2.49 -13.20
CA VAL A 30 -8.31 3.46 -14.30
C VAL A 30 -8.10 4.87 -13.76
N ASN A 31 -8.84 5.27 -12.74
CA ASN A 31 -8.69 6.58 -12.12
C ASN A 31 -7.27 6.79 -11.56
N SER A 32 -6.72 5.82 -10.83
CA SER A 32 -5.37 5.89 -10.27
C SER A 32 -4.31 6.02 -11.37
N VAL A 33 -4.40 5.23 -12.43
CA VAL A 33 -3.46 5.27 -13.56
C VAL A 33 -3.53 6.62 -14.28
N LEU A 34 -4.73 7.13 -14.55
CA LEU A 34 -4.91 8.45 -15.19
C LEU A 34 -4.31 9.57 -14.33
N TRP A 35 -4.60 9.58 -13.01
CA TRP A 35 -4.01 10.57 -12.10
C TRP A 35 -2.48 10.53 -12.11
N PHE A 36 -1.88 9.36 -12.08
CA PHE A 36 -0.43 9.23 -12.13
C PHE A 36 0.15 9.70 -13.47
N ILE A 37 -0.49 9.38 -14.58
CA ILE A 37 -0.08 9.89 -15.90
C ILE A 37 -0.13 11.43 -15.90
N PHE A 38 -1.24 12.03 -15.46
CA PHE A 38 -1.38 13.49 -15.46
C PHE A 38 -0.37 14.21 -14.58
N ILE A 39 -0.08 13.69 -13.39
CA ILE A 39 0.82 14.35 -12.44
C ILE A 39 2.28 14.14 -12.81
N PHE A 40 2.66 12.93 -13.23
CA PHE A 40 4.07 12.57 -13.38
C PHE A 40 4.60 12.72 -14.80
N THR A 41 3.75 12.69 -15.82
CA THR A 41 4.20 12.96 -17.20
C THR A 41 4.92 14.30 -17.33
N PRO A 42 4.38 15.43 -16.83
CA PRO A 42 5.09 16.70 -16.90
C PRO A 42 6.44 16.67 -16.17
N VAL A 43 6.50 16.03 -15.00
CA VAL A 43 7.74 15.91 -14.20
C VAL A 43 8.79 15.11 -14.97
N MET A 44 8.38 14.02 -15.61
CA MET A 44 9.29 13.20 -16.41
C MET A 44 9.76 13.91 -17.68
N MET A 45 8.86 14.63 -18.37
CA MET A 45 9.20 15.37 -19.58
C MET A 45 10.16 16.55 -19.33
N LEU A 46 10.16 17.10 -18.11
CA LEU A 46 11.07 18.17 -17.70
C LEU A 46 12.43 17.64 -17.21
N SER A 47 12.58 16.31 -17.07
CA SER A 47 13.85 15.72 -16.65
C SER A 47 14.81 15.61 -17.83
N GLU A 48 16.11 15.77 -17.59
CA GLU A 48 17.17 15.60 -18.61
C GLU A 48 17.24 14.13 -19.08
N ASP A 49 16.89 13.18 -18.23
CA ASP A 49 16.87 11.74 -18.52
C ASP A 49 15.50 11.16 -18.11
N VAL A 50 14.62 11.04 -19.11
CA VAL A 50 13.26 10.55 -18.96
C VAL A 50 13.23 9.09 -18.49
N VAL A 51 14.15 8.26 -18.97
CA VAL A 51 14.25 6.83 -18.59
C VAL A 51 14.62 6.70 -17.12
N LYS A 52 15.64 7.43 -16.70
CA LYS A 52 16.07 7.45 -15.29
C LYS A 52 14.97 7.98 -14.39
N ALA A 53 14.28 9.04 -14.80
CA ALA A 53 13.14 9.57 -14.05
C ALA A 53 12.04 8.52 -13.91
N PHE A 54 11.67 7.82 -14.99
CA PHE A 54 10.72 6.72 -14.95
C PHE A 54 11.15 5.64 -13.95
N GLN A 55 12.37 5.13 -14.06
CA GLN A 55 12.90 4.06 -13.21
C GLN A 55 13.02 4.46 -11.73
N THR A 56 13.08 5.75 -11.44
CA THR A 56 13.16 6.29 -10.08
C THR A 56 11.78 6.52 -9.45
N PHE A 57 10.86 7.12 -10.20
CA PHE A 57 9.56 7.56 -9.65
C PHE A 57 8.47 6.48 -9.73
N VAL A 58 8.39 5.72 -10.83
CA VAL A 58 7.29 4.77 -11.05
C VAL A 58 7.28 3.62 -10.03
N PRO A 59 8.42 3.02 -9.61
CA PRO A 59 8.41 2.04 -8.53
C PRO A 59 7.88 2.61 -7.20
N GLY A 60 8.20 3.86 -6.91
CA GLY A 60 7.68 4.55 -5.73
C GLY A 60 6.16 4.81 -5.79
N LEU A 61 5.63 5.13 -6.97
CA LEU A 61 4.19 5.29 -7.18
C LEU A 61 3.40 4.02 -6.94
N LEU A 62 3.91 2.88 -7.40
CA LEU A 62 3.34 1.57 -7.13
C LEU A 62 3.17 1.34 -5.63
N VAL A 63 4.22 1.60 -4.86
CA VAL A 63 4.25 1.41 -3.41
C VAL A 63 3.31 2.40 -2.71
N MET A 64 3.33 3.67 -3.12
CA MET A 64 2.43 4.70 -2.61
C MET A 64 0.97 4.35 -2.86
N SER A 65 0.63 3.85 -4.04
CA SER A 65 -0.73 3.44 -4.39
C SER A 65 -1.25 2.38 -3.43
N CYS A 66 -0.49 1.31 -3.20
CA CYS A 66 -0.86 0.26 -2.24
C CYS A 66 -1.00 0.79 -0.81
N GLY A 67 -0.08 1.67 -0.37
CA GLY A 67 -0.17 2.30 0.96
C GLY A 67 -1.39 3.21 1.10
N GLY A 68 -1.70 3.97 0.07
CA GLY A 68 -2.88 4.83 0.03
C GLY A 68 -4.18 4.04 0.09
N VAL A 69 -4.25 2.91 -0.63
CA VAL A 69 -5.40 2.00 -0.57
C VAL A 69 -5.53 1.34 0.80
N ALA A 70 -4.43 0.97 1.46
CA ALA A 70 -4.48 0.45 2.83
C ALA A 70 -5.15 1.43 3.80
N ILE A 71 -4.89 2.73 3.65
CA ILE A 71 -5.52 3.78 4.45
C ILE A 71 -7.01 3.92 4.10
N SER A 72 -7.34 4.14 2.84
CA SER A 72 -8.71 4.39 2.40
C SER A 72 -9.63 3.19 2.65
N ALA A 73 -9.21 1.99 2.29
CA ALA A 73 -9.98 0.77 2.51
C ALA A 73 -10.26 0.52 4.01
N THR A 74 -9.29 0.82 4.89
CA THR A 74 -9.48 0.69 6.33
C THR A 74 -10.50 1.70 6.87
N VAL A 75 -10.42 2.96 6.44
CA VAL A 75 -11.37 4.01 6.86
C VAL A 75 -12.77 3.71 6.34
N GLU A 76 -12.91 3.33 5.08
CA GLU A 76 -14.19 2.95 4.48
C GLU A 76 -14.80 1.75 5.18
N PHE A 77 -14.00 0.72 5.49
CA PHE A 77 -14.47 -0.44 6.23
C PHE A 77 -15.02 -0.06 7.59
N LEU A 78 -14.28 0.72 8.38
CA LEU A 78 -14.71 1.14 9.69
C LEU A 78 -15.97 2.00 9.61
N ARG A 79 -16.01 2.95 8.68
CA ARG A 79 -17.15 3.85 8.48
C ARG A 79 -18.40 3.08 8.02
N TRP A 80 -18.26 2.21 7.02
CA TRP A 80 -19.37 1.46 6.45
C TRP A 80 -19.97 0.48 7.45
N ASN A 81 -19.14 -0.30 8.12
CA ASN A 81 -19.59 -1.32 9.07
C ASN A 81 -20.33 -0.73 10.26
N VAL A 82 -19.88 0.43 10.74
CA VAL A 82 -20.56 1.09 11.86
C VAL A 82 -21.88 1.66 11.42
N ASN A 83 -21.93 2.36 10.28
CA ASN A 83 -23.18 2.94 9.77
C ASN A 83 -24.25 1.88 9.48
N GLN A 84 -23.85 0.65 9.16
CA GLN A 84 -24.77 -0.46 8.89
C GLN A 84 -25.02 -1.38 10.08
N GLY A 85 -24.41 -1.13 11.24
CA GLY A 85 -24.54 -2.01 12.40
C GLY A 85 -23.90 -3.38 12.22
N ILE A 86 -23.03 -3.56 11.21
CA ILE A 86 -22.41 -4.84 10.86
C ILE A 86 -21.27 -5.22 11.82
N THR A 87 -20.78 -4.25 12.59
CA THR A 87 -19.62 -4.42 13.48
C THR A 87 -19.82 -5.56 14.48
N ASP A 88 -21.00 -5.71 15.04
CA ASP A 88 -21.30 -6.77 16.00
C ASP A 88 -21.33 -8.14 15.32
N THR A 89 -21.94 -8.24 14.15
CA THR A 89 -21.94 -9.48 13.34
C THR A 89 -20.53 -9.90 12.95
N PHE A 90 -19.66 -8.97 12.59
CA PHE A 90 -18.25 -9.25 12.30
C PHE A 90 -17.52 -9.82 13.53
N ARG A 91 -17.79 -9.25 14.71
CA ARG A 91 -17.16 -9.68 15.99
C ARG A 91 -17.68 -11.03 16.44
N GLU A 92 -18.96 -11.27 16.36
CA GLU A 92 -19.57 -12.57 16.66
C GLU A 92 -18.98 -13.70 15.82
N ASN A 93 -18.61 -13.40 14.57
CA ASN A 93 -17.91 -14.32 13.67
C ASN A 93 -16.38 -14.34 13.86
N GLY A 94 -15.84 -13.67 14.90
CA GLY A 94 -14.41 -13.64 15.21
C GLY A 94 -13.56 -12.91 14.15
N LEU A 95 -14.19 -12.05 13.37
CA LEU A 95 -13.52 -11.16 12.44
C LEU A 95 -13.13 -9.87 13.15
N ASN A 96 -11.85 -9.56 13.11
CA ASN A 96 -11.26 -8.34 13.65
C ASN A 96 -10.65 -7.49 12.52
N VAL A 97 -10.15 -6.31 12.85
CA VAL A 97 -9.49 -5.41 11.88
C VAL A 97 -8.38 -6.13 11.12
N PHE A 98 -7.56 -6.92 11.80
CA PHE A 98 -6.48 -7.68 11.15
C PHE A 98 -7.01 -8.73 10.17
N ALA A 99 -8.06 -9.46 10.54
CA ALA A 99 -8.71 -10.43 9.67
C ALA A 99 -9.32 -9.76 8.43
N TYR A 100 -9.92 -8.58 8.59
CA TYR A 100 -10.42 -7.78 7.47
C TYR A 100 -9.29 -7.40 6.52
N LEU A 101 -8.20 -6.83 7.02
CA LEU A 101 -7.05 -6.47 6.19
C LEU A 101 -6.48 -7.67 5.42
N LEU A 102 -6.44 -8.84 6.06
CA LEU A 102 -6.03 -10.09 5.40
C LEU A 102 -6.97 -10.53 4.28
N THR A 103 -8.27 -10.20 4.34
CA THR A 103 -9.19 -10.54 3.25
C THR A 103 -8.90 -9.74 1.99
N GLY A 104 -8.53 -8.46 2.11
CA GLY A 104 -8.34 -7.53 0.98
C GLY A 104 -6.92 -7.46 0.44
N VAL A 105 -5.91 -7.64 1.30
CA VAL A 105 -4.51 -7.31 0.97
C VAL A 105 -4.00 -7.89 -0.35
N HIS A 106 -4.31 -9.15 -0.64
CA HIS A 106 -3.82 -9.81 -1.86
C HIS A 106 -4.47 -9.25 -3.13
N ILE A 107 -5.73 -8.85 -3.06
CA ILE A 107 -6.44 -8.21 -4.17
C ILE A 107 -5.91 -6.79 -4.36
N ASP A 108 -5.77 -6.03 -3.28
CA ASP A 108 -5.31 -4.65 -3.35
C ASP A 108 -3.87 -4.57 -3.85
N VAL A 109 -2.99 -5.48 -3.43
CA VAL A 109 -1.62 -5.58 -3.96
C VAL A 109 -1.62 -5.98 -5.43
N LEU A 110 -2.51 -6.91 -5.85
CA LEU A 110 -2.61 -7.29 -7.25
C LEU A 110 -3.13 -6.13 -8.11
N VAL A 111 -4.24 -5.50 -7.71
CA VAL A 111 -4.91 -4.47 -8.51
C VAL A 111 -4.15 -3.15 -8.46
N HIS A 112 -3.87 -2.62 -7.28
CA HIS A 112 -3.26 -1.31 -7.09
C HIS A 112 -1.72 -1.35 -7.13
N GLY A 113 -1.13 -2.51 -6.91
CA GLY A 113 0.29 -2.76 -7.12
C GLY A 113 0.56 -3.20 -8.56
N VAL A 114 0.37 -4.48 -8.85
CA VAL A 114 0.85 -5.09 -10.09
C VAL A 114 0.14 -4.57 -11.34
N LEU A 115 -1.20 -4.57 -11.34
CA LEU A 115 -1.96 -4.12 -12.52
C LEU A 115 -1.82 -2.62 -12.76
N SER A 116 -1.89 -1.80 -11.71
CA SER A 116 -1.70 -0.36 -11.81
C SER A 116 -0.32 -0.03 -12.34
N TYR A 117 0.73 -0.68 -11.82
CA TYR A 117 2.09 -0.55 -12.32
C TYR A 117 2.20 -0.93 -13.80
N THR A 118 1.65 -2.08 -14.19
CA THR A 118 1.74 -2.57 -15.57
C THR A 118 1.08 -1.61 -16.55
N LEU A 119 -0.13 -1.13 -16.22
CA LEU A 119 -0.85 -0.17 -17.06
C LEU A 119 -0.14 1.19 -17.13
N LEU A 120 0.39 1.66 -15.99
CA LEU A 120 1.16 2.90 -15.94
C LEU A 120 2.45 2.78 -16.76
N ALA A 121 3.18 1.69 -16.59
CA ALA A 121 4.42 1.41 -17.31
C ALA A 121 4.19 1.36 -18.82
N LEU A 122 3.18 0.62 -19.28
CA LEU A 122 2.82 0.53 -20.70
C LEU A 122 2.30 1.88 -21.23
N GLY A 123 1.48 2.59 -20.49
CA GLY A 123 0.96 3.89 -20.86
C GLY A 123 2.07 4.93 -21.03
N LEU A 124 2.96 5.03 -20.05
CA LEU A 124 4.09 5.98 -20.12
C LEU A 124 5.13 5.57 -21.15
N SER A 125 5.40 4.27 -21.34
CA SER A 125 6.27 3.78 -22.40
C SER A 125 5.81 4.27 -23.76
N ASN A 126 4.52 4.09 -24.08
CA ASN A 126 3.97 4.55 -25.36
C ASN A 126 3.95 6.08 -25.47
N TYR A 127 3.58 6.79 -24.39
CA TYR A 127 3.45 8.24 -24.41
C TYR A 127 4.81 8.95 -24.50
N LEU A 128 5.81 8.45 -23.78
CA LEU A 128 7.16 9.03 -23.71
C LEU A 128 8.13 8.42 -24.73
N ASN A 129 7.67 7.48 -25.57
CA ASN A 129 8.49 6.72 -26.53
C ASN A 129 9.70 6.00 -25.87
N ILE A 130 9.50 5.46 -24.65
CA ILE A 130 10.50 4.68 -23.93
C ILE A 130 10.38 3.22 -24.37
N GLY A 131 11.50 2.58 -24.67
CA GLY A 131 11.52 1.16 -25.04
C GLY A 131 11.05 0.24 -23.91
N LEU A 132 10.29 -0.82 -24.22
CA LEU A 132 9.83 -1.80 -23.25
C LEU A 132 10.96 -2.37 -22.35
N PRO A 133 12.18 -2.69 -22.85
CA PRO A 133 13.26 -3.17 -22.00
C PRO A 133 13.69 -2.17 -20.92
N GLU A 134 13.51 -0.88 -21.15
CA GLU A 134 13.85 0.20 -20.21
C GLU A 134 12.78 0.41 -19.14
N VAL A 135 11.53 0.05 -19.47
CA VAL A 135 10.36 0.16 -18.61
C VAL A 135 10.24 -1.06 -17.68
N LEU A 136 10.73 -2.22 -18.12
CA LEU A 136 10.66 -3.44 -17.31
C LEU A 136 11.79 -3.47 -16.26
N PRO A 137 11.54 -4.08 -15.08
CA PRO A 137 12.57 -4.26 -14.07
C PRO A 137 13.76 -5.08 -14.60
N LYS A 138 14.98 -4.55 -14.44
CA LYS A 138 16.22 -5.25 -14.80
C LYS A 138 16.44 -6.51 -13.97
N ASN A 139 15.96 -6.49 -12.73
CA ASN A 139 15.99 -7.64 -11.83
C ASN A 139 14.57 -8.03 -11.40
N PRO A 140 13.90 -8.95 -12.12
CA PRO A 140 12.53 -9.34 -11.82
C PRO A 140 12.38 -10.04 -10.46
N VAL A 141 13.44 -10.67 -9.94
CA VAL A 141 13.41 -11.31 -8.62
C VAL A 141 13.29 -10.26 -7.52
N LEU A 142 14.10 -9.20 -7.57
CA LEU A 142 14.00 -8.08 -6.62
C LEU A 142 12.64 -7.40 -6.71
N PHE A 143 12.12 -7.23 -7.91
CA PHE A 143 10.79 -6.66 -8.10
C PHE A 143 9.69 -7.52 -7.46
N THR A 144 9.77 -8.84 -7.64
CA THR A 144 8.85 -9.79 -6.99
C THR A 144 8.96 -9.74 -5.47
N ILE A 145 10.17 -9.63 -4.92
CA ILE A 145 10.39 -9.45 -3.48
C ILE A 145 9.72 -8.15 -3.01
N ALA A 146 9.86 -7.05 -3.75
CA ALA A 146 9.21 -5.79 -3.42
C ALA A 146 7.68 -5.92 -3.41
N ILE A 147 7.08 -6.61 -4.39
CA ILE A 147 5.64 -6.87 -4.43
C ILE A 147 5.18 -7.70 -3.22
N ILE A 148 5.92 -8.74 -2.85
CA ILE A 148 5.59 -9.55 -1.66
C ILE A 148 5.73 -8.71 -0.38
N ALA A 149 6.73 -7.83 -0.31
CA ALA A 149 6.97 -6.93 0.81
C ALA A 149 5.86 -5.87 0.99
N LEU A 150 5.02 -5.62 -0.03
CA LEU A 150 3.84 -4.78 0.12
C LEU A 150 2.82 -5.37 1.10
N ILE A 151 2.72 -6.70 1.23
CA ILE A 151 1.73 -7.36 2.10
C ILE A 151 1.93 -6.96 3.57
N PRO A 152 3.09 -7.17 4.21
CA PRO A 152 3.30 -6.78 5.59
C PRO A 152 3.19 -5.26 5.83
N THR A 153 3.64 -4.44 4.88
CA THR A 153 3.51 -2.97 4.98
C THR A 153 2.07 -2.51 4.86
N TYR A 154 1.28 -3.09 3.97
CA TYR A 154 -0.15 -2.85 3.86
C TYR A 154 -0.87 -3.16 5.19
N LEU A 155 -0.59 -4.32 5.78
CA LEU A 155 -1.16 -4.73 7.06
C LEU A 155 -0.80 -3.75 8.18
N LEU A 156 0.46 -3.31 8.24
CA LEU A 156 0.91 -2.34 9.25
C LEU A 156 0.20 -0.99 9.10
N ILE A 157 0.19 -0.43 7.89
CA ILE A 157 -0.42 0.88 7.62
C ILE A 157 -1.93 0.83 7.88
N GLY A 158 -2.61 -0.20 7.39
CA GLY A 158 -4.03 -0.39 7.65
C GLY A 158 -4.34 -0.50 9.15
N SER A 159 -3.53 -1.25 9.91
CA SER A 159 -3.69 -1.41 11.36
C SER A 159 -3.45 -0.09 12.13
N ILE A 160 -2.41 0.66 11.77
CA ILE A 160 -2.14 1.99 12.34
C ILE A 160 -3.31 2.94 12.02
N THR A 161 -3.76 2.93 10.77
CA THR A 161 -4.90 3.75 10.34
C THR A 161 -6.16 3.41 11.14
N ALA A 162 -6.46 2.12 11.32
CA ALA A 162 -7.59 1.67 12.13
C ALA A 162 -7.48 2.18 13.57
N TYR A 163 -6.31 2.05 14.18
CA TYR A 163 -6.07 2.50 15.55
C TYR A 163 -6.24 4.03 15.69
N VAL A 164 -5.58 4.79 14.83
CA VAL A 164 -5.67 6.25 14.83
C VAL A 164 -7.10 6.72 14.60
N TYR A 165 -7.80 6.12 13.63
CA TYR A 165 -9.18 6.46 13.34
C TYR A 165 -10.13 6.18 14.50
N THR A 166 -9.97 5.05 15.17
CA THR A 166 -10.84 4.66 16.28
C THR A 166 -10.55 5.42 17.57
N VAL A 167 -9.28 5.66 17.90
CA VAL A 167 -8.87 6.29 19.16
C VAL A 167 -8.95 7.81 19.09
N SER A 168 -8.46 8.40 18.00
CA SER A 168 -8.33 9.86 17.87
C SER A 168 -9.56 10.52 17.28
N ARG A 169 -10.55 9.74 16.81
CA ARG A 169 -11.78 10.26 16.16
C ARG A 169 -11.49 11.27 15.05
N VAL A 170 -10.40 11.04 14.32
CA VAL A 170 -9.91 11.93 13.28
C VAL A 170 -10.85 11.87 12.09
N SER A 171 -11.18 13.03 11.51
CA SER A 171 -11.99 13.08 10.30
C SER A 171 -11.27 12.44 9.10
N SER A 172 -12.03 11.99 8.10
CA SER A 172 -11.48 11.41 6.86
C SER A 172 -10.52 12.36 6.13
N ALA A 173 -10.65 13.68 6.33
CA ALA A 173 -9.75 14.67 5.74
C ALA A 173 -8.29 14.49 6.20
N TRP A 174 -8.06 14.11 7.46
CA TRP A 174 -6.71 13.82 7.96
C TRP A 174 -6.08 12.59 7.30
N MET A 175 -6.90 11.65 6.83
CA MET A 175 -6.42 10.47 6.12
C MET A 175 -5.86 10.83 4.74
N LEU A 176 -6.39 11.85 4.07
CA LEU A 176 -5.80 12.39 2.84
C LEU A 176 -4.41 12.99 3.11
N ILE A 177 -4.25 13.71 4.22
CA ILE A 177 -2.94 14.23 4.63
C ILE A 177 -1.97 13.07 4.90
N ALA A 178 -2.41 12.03 5.60
CA ALA A 178 -1.59 10.83 5.84
C ALA A 178 -1.16 10.15 4.52
N GLN A 179 -2.07 10.04 3.54
CA GLN A 179 -1.74 9.52 2.21
C GLN A 179 -0.70 10.38 1.49
N MET A 180 -0.76 11.70 1.61
CA MET A 180 0.27 12.57 1.05
C MET A 180 1.61 12.43 1.76
N LEU A 181 1.60 12.27 3.09
CA LEU A 181 2.84 12.10 3.87
C LEU A 181 3.58 10.81 3.50
N ILE A 182 2.87 9.73 3.18
CA ILE A 182 3.53 8.49 2.74
C ILE A 182 4.19 8.61 1.36
N ALA A 183 3.88 9.64 0.56
CA ALA A 183 4.59 9.91 -0.69
C ALA A 183 6.07 10.27 -0.44
N VAL A 184 6.36 10.84 0.73
CA VAL A 184 7.72 11.18 1.14
C VAL A 184 8.47 9.89 1.51
N GLY A 185 9.56 9.64 0.83
CA GLY A 185 10.33 8.39 0.94
C GLY A 185 9.85 7.26 0.01
N THR A 186 8.62 7.33 -0.51
CA THR A 186 8.15 6.40 -1.54
C THR A 186 8.34 6.98 -2.94
N VAL A 187 7.55 7.96 -3.33
CA VAL A 187 7.66 8.61 -4.65
C VAL A 187 8.88 9.52 -4.70
N ILE A 188 9.03 10.37 -3.67
CA ILE A 188 10.21 11.24 -3.53
C ILE A 188 11.35 10.38 -2.98
N PRO A 189 12.44 10.18 -3.75
CA PRO A 189 13.57 9.37 -3.27
C PRO A 189 14.24 9.99 -2.04
N PRO A 190 14.77 9.16 -1.12
CA PRO A 190 15.35 9.63 0.14
C PRO A 190 16.56 10.57 -0.01
N ASN A 191 17.29 10.52 -1.13
CA ASN A 191 18.46 11.34 -1.37
C ASN A 191 18.17 12.82 -1.70
N ILE A 192 16.90 13.17 -1.95
CA ILE A 192 16.50 14.55 -2.20
C ILE A 192 16.53 15.39 -0.91
N LEU A 193 16.46 14.75 0.26
CA LEU A 193 16.48 15.42 1.56
C LEU A 193 17.79 15.15 2.33
N THR A 194 18.15 16.08 3.18
CA THR A 194 19.45 16.11 3.89
C THR A 194 19.73 14.94 4.83
N SER A 195 18.71 14.16 5.20
CA SER A 195 18.87 12.99 6.09
C SER A 195 18.07 11.80 5.57
N SER A 196 18.68 11.05 4.65
CA SER A 196 18.04 9.92 3.96
C SER A 196 17.55 8.80 4.91
N TYR A 197 18.23 8.59 6.04
CA TYR A 197 17.82 7.53 6.99
C TYR A 197 16.51 7.80 7.72
N LEU A 198 16.07 9.05 7.84
CA LEU A 198 14.78 9.39 8.45
C LEU A 198 13.61 8.81 7.67
N PHE A 199 13.78 8.58 6.37
CA PHE A 199 12.75 7.97 5.54
C PHE A 199 12.53 6.48 5.81
N LEU A 200 13.49 5.81 6.44
CA LEU A 200 13.31 4.41 6.86
C LEU A 200 12.27 4.25 7.97
N VAL A 201 11.89 5.35 8.63
CA VAL A 201 10.77 5.38 9.58
C VAL A 201 9.42 5.15 8.85
N ASN A 202 9.32 5.56 7.59
CA ASN A 202 8.17 5.21 6.76
C ASN A 202 8.31 3.77 6.27
N PRO A 203 7.45 2.83 6.69
CA PRO A 203 7.57 1.42 6.35
C PRO A 203 7.52 1.14 4.85
N LEU A 204 6.90 2.03 4.08
CA LEU A 204 6.84 1.92 2.62
C LEU A 204 8.15 2.29 1.93
N THR A 205 9.03 3.07 2.57
CA THR A 205 10.31 3.46 1.97
C THR A 205 11.19 2.26 1.67
N ILE A 206 11.25 1.28 2.57
CA ILE A 206 12.03 0.04 2.37
C ILE A 206 11.53 -0.69 1.12
N VAL A 207 10.22 -0.78 0.92
CA VAL A 207 9.62 -1.47 -0.23
C VAL A 207 9.85 -0.68 -1.51
N ALA A 208 9.73 0.65 -1.47
CA ALA A 208 10.01 1.53 -2.60
C ALA A 208 11.47 1.43 -3.06
N GLU A 209 12.40 1.36 -2.11
CA GLU A 209 13.81 1.19 -2.40
C GLU A 209 14.14 -0.20 -2.97
N LEU A 210 13.50 -1.27 -2.47
CA LEU A 210 13.59 -2.60 -3.09
C LEU A 210 13.07 -2.59 -4.53
N ALA A 211 11.95 -1.91 -4.78
CA ALA A 211 11.41 -1.77 -6.11
C ALA A 211 12.34 -0.95 -7.02
N ARG A 212 12.94 0.15 -6.54
CA ARG A 212 13.97 0.92 -7.26
C ARG A 212 15.23 0.10 -7.50
N ALA A 213 15.64 -0.72 -6.54
CA ALA A 213 16.79 -1.59 -6.69
C ALA A 213 16.63 -2.59 -7.86
N SER A 214 15.40 -2.97 -8.18
CA SER A 214 15.13 -3.82 -9.35
C SER A 214 15.46 -3.14 -10.68
N TYR A 215 15.56 -1.79 -10.69
CA TYR A 215 16.00 -0.97 -11.83
C TYR A 215 17.46 -0.49 -11.70
N GLY A 216 18.10 -0.71 -10.56
CA GLY A 216 19.43 -0.17 -10.25
C GLY A 216 19.40 1.32 -9.88
N GLN A 217 18.24 1.83 -9.38
CA GLN A 217 18.03 3.25 -9.00
C GLN A 217 17.82 3.43 -7.49
N ASN A 218 18.24 2.45 -6.68
CA ASN A 218 18.17 2.52 -5.21
C ASN A 218 19.14 3.55 -4.63
N VAL A 219 18.70 4.21 -3.56
CA VAL A 219 19.52 5.17 -2.80
C VAL A 219 20.37 4.45 -1.75
N PHE A 220 19.80 3.45 -1.10
CA PHE A 220 20.47 2.67 -0.08
C PHE A 220 21.17 1.45 -0.67
N GLU A 221 22.26 1.05 -0.04
CA GLU A 221 22.99 -0.16 -0.44
C GLU A 221 22.09 -1.39 -0.39
N LEU A 222 22.13 -2.24 -1.45
CA LEU A 222 21.23 -3.38 -1.60
C LEU A 222 21.34 -4.36 -0.42
N ASN A 223 22.54 -4.64 0.06
CA ASN A 223 22.75 -5.54 1.19
C ASN A 223 22.07 -5.02 2.45
N THR A 224 22.21 -3.73 2.72
CA THR A 224 21.55 -3.05 3.85
C THR A 224 20.03 -3.11 3.72
N LEU A 225 19.47 -2.86 2.54
CA LEU A 225 18.03 -2.97 2.28
C LEU A 225 17.51 -4.39 2.51
N LEU A 226 18.22 -5.40 2.04
CA LEU A 226 17.82 -6.80 2.23
C LEU A 226 17.87 -7.20 3.71
N GLN A 227 18.91 -6.82 4.44
CA GLN A 227 19.02 -7.08 5.88
C GLN A 227 17.90 -6.41 6.66
N LEU A 228 17.62 -5.12 6.38
CA LEU A 228 16.52 -4.39 7.00
C LEU A 228 15.18 -5.03 6.67
N SER A 229 14.96 -5.48 5.44
CA SER A 229 13.73 -6.11 5.02
C SER A 229 13.46 -7.42 5.75
N ILE A 230 14.50 -8.27 5.92
CA ILE A 230 14.36 -9.54 6.64
C ILE A 230 13.91 -9.34 8.09
N ILE A 231 14.34 -8.26 8.73
CA ILE A 231 13.98 -7.95 10.12
C ILE A 231 12.65 -7.18 10.18
N ALA A 232 12.51 -6.13 9.36
CA ALA A 232 11.38 -5.20 9.45
C ALA A 232 10.07 -5.83 8.98
N LEU A 233 10.05 -6.60 7.89
CA LEU A 233 8.80 -7.11 7.33
C LEU A 233 8.08 -8.10 8.26
N PRO A 234 8.72 -9.09 8.90
CA PRO A 234 8.07 -9.90 9.92
C PRO A 234 7.62 -9.08 11.13
N LEU A 235 8.43 -8.10 11.57
CA LEU A 235 8.08 -7.21 12.66
C LEU A 235 6.82 -6.40 12.34
N TYR A 236 6.65 -5.93 11.10
CA TYR A 236 5.45 -5.21 10.66
C TYR A 236 4.19 -6.05 10.82
N VAL A 237 4.23 -7.34 10.49
CA VAL A 237 3.08 -8.24 10.69
C VAL A 237 2.73 -8.39 12.17
N VAL A 238 3.75 -8.58 13.02
CA VAL A 238 3.56 -8.72 14.47
C VAL A 238 2.98 -7.44 15.06
N VAL A 239 3.55 -6.29 14.73
CA VAL A 239 3.08 -4.97 15.20
C VAL A 239 1.66 -4.69 14.69
N ALA A 240 1.37 -4.97 13.41
CA ALA A 240 0.04 -4.85 12.84
C ALA A 240 -1.00 -5.66 13.60
N TYR A 241 -0.68 -6.90 13.94
CA TYR A 241 -1.56 -7.77 14.70
C TYR A 241 -1.88 -7.18 16.10
N PHE A 242 -0.86 -6.75 16.84
CA PHE A 242 -1.06 -6.16 18.17
C PHE A 242 -1.84 -4.84 18.13
N ILE A 243 -1.55 -3.98 17.16
CA ILE A 243 -2.28 -2.71 16.97
C ILE A 243 -3.75 -2.99 16.63
N SER A 244 -4.02 -3.97 15.78
CA SER A 244 -5.39 -4.35 15.42
C SER A 244 -6.18 -4.87 16.63
N ILE A 245 -5.59 -5.70 17.49
CA ILE A 245 -6.24 -6.14 18.74
C ILE A 245 -6.61 -4.94 19.61
N LYS A 246 -5.71 -3.96 19.73
CA LYS A 246 -5.99 -2.75 20.51
C LYS A 246 -7.11 -1.90 19.92
N SER A 247 -7.17 -1.81 18.58
CA SER A 247 -8.28 -1.15 17.89
C SER A 247 -9.61 -1.84 18.18
N ASP A 248 -9.63 -3.16 18.12
CA ASP A 248 -10.83 -3.96 18.39
C ASP A 248 -11.29 -3.84 19.85
N GLU A 249 -10.37 -3.84 20.80
CA GLU A 249 -10.68 -3.61 22.22
C GLU A 249 -11.30 -2.23 22.45
N TYR A 250 -10.76 -1.21 21.78
CA TYR A 250 -11.27 0.15 21.88
C TYR A 250 -12.68 0.26 21.30
N ILE A 251 -12.90 -0.27 20.10
CA ILE A 251 -14.22 -0.33 19.46
C ILE A 251 -15.21 -1.07 20.36
N SER A 252 -14.78 -2.16 21.02
CA SER A 252 -15.66 -2.94 21.90
C SER A 252 -16.12 -2.21 23.14
N ARG A 253 -15.25 -1.40 23.73
CA ARG A 253 -15.54 -0.72 24.99
C ARG A 253 -16.31 0.57 24.82
N ARG A 254 -16.12 1.30 23.70
CA ARG A 254 -16.62 2.66 23.51
C ARG A 254 -17.54 2.83 22.33
N GLY A 255 -17.66 1.80 21.48
CA GLY A 255 -18.32 1.94 20.19
C GLY A 255 -17.53 2.86 19.26
N LEU A 256 -17.96 2.96 18.02
CA LEU A 256 -17.50 3.98 17.09
C LEU A 256 -18.56 5.10 17.11
N GLU A 257 -18.39 6.09 17.98
CA GLU A 257 -19.23 7.29 17.92
C GLU A 257 -18.79 8.14 16.72
N TYR A 258 -19.65 8.20 15.71
CA TYR A 258 -19.45 9.13 14.60
C TYR A 258 -19.96 10.52 15.03
N ARG A 259 -19.04 11.48 15.07
CA ARG A 259 -19.41 12.87 14.90
C ARG A 259 -19.13 13.21 13.43
N PHE A 260 -20.23 13.46 12.71
CA PHE A 260 -20.19 14.02 11.36
C PHE A 260 -19.57 15.41 11.38
#